data_55bd58009e620be61ece3ccffcccd276
#
_entry.id   55bd58009e620be61ece3ccffcccd276
#
_cell.length_a   1.000
_cell.length_b   1.000
_cell.length_c   1.000
_cell.angle_alpha   90.00
_cell.angle_beta   90.00
_cell.angle_gamma   90.00
#
_symmetry.space_group_name_H-M   'P 1'
#
loop_
_entity.id
_entity.type
_entity.pdbx_description
1 polymer ?
#
loop_
_entity_poly.entity_id
_entity_poly.type
_entity_poly.pdbx_seq_one_letter_code
_entity_poly.pdbx_strand_id
1 'polypeptide(L)'
;MPVANRRAAERALEVKSAPAMSGTFEWLDNTTVQWVPDRFWPAHSTVALSVGNLSTDFKTGPAVVGVADISDHTFTVRIDGVGAGPPPPRPAPHHRPHWGEEGVMPASMGRPHFPTPVGSYTVLSKERSVVMDSSSVGVPLTDPEGYRVPVDYAVRISRRGLYVHSAPWALNSLGVENVSHGCISLSPADAEWYFNAVHIGDPVIVQE
;
A
#
# COMPACT_ATOMS: atom_id res chain seq x y z
N MET A 1 23.19 10.46 -22.52
CA MET A 1 23.28 11.85 -23.03
C MET A 1 21.95 12.55 -22.77
N PRO A 2 21.93 13.85 -22.42
CA PRO A 2 20.67 14.58 -22.24
C PRO A 2 19.83 14.57 -23.52
N VAL A 3 18.51 14.44 -23.37
CA VAL A 3 17.56 14.47 -24.48
C VAL A 3 17.29 15.92 -24.88
N ALA A 4 17.76 16.33 -26.06
CA ALA A 4 17.62 17.71 -26.52
C ALA A 4 16.18 18.11 -26.88
N ASN A 5 15.36 17.14 -27.34
CA ASN A 5 13.97 17.38 -27.74
C ASN A 5 13.03 16.34 -27.11
N ARG A 6 12.48 16.68 -25.93
CA ARG A 6 11.57 15.81 -25.17
C ARG A 6 10.33 15.39 -25.96
N ARG A 7 9.69 16.35 -26.67
CA ARG A 7 8.48 16.07 -27.48
C ARG A 7 8.77 15.11 -28.65
N ALA A 8 9.96 15.17 -29.23
CA ALA A 8 10.34 14.23 -30.27
C ALA A 8 10.58 12.82 -29.69
N ALA A 9 11.23 12.74 -28.52
CA ALA A 9 11.42 11.47 -27.81
C ALA A 9 10.08 10.83 -27.40
N GLU A 10 9.15 11.59 -26.83
CA GLU A 10 7.82 11.10 -26.46
C GLU A 10 7.04 10.58 -27.67
N ARG A 11 7.09 11.25 -28.81
CA ARG A 11 6.45 10.78 -30.05
C ARG A 11 7.09 9.53 -30.66
N ALA A 12 8.35 9.27 -30.34
CA ALA A 12 9.04 8.08 -30.80
C ALA A 12 8.84 6.86 -29.89
N LEU A 13 8.38 7.11 -28.65
CA LEU A 13 8.07 6.08 -27.67
C LEU A 13 6.65 5.59 -27.86
N GLU A 14 6.45 4.31 -27.99
CA GLU A 14 5.13 3.68 -28.07
C GLU A 14 4.93 2.76 -26.86
N VAL A 15 3.80 2.91 -26.18
CA VAL A 15 3.37 2.04 -25.10
C VAL A 15 2.05 1.38 -25.50
N LYS A 16 2.05 0.07 -25.61
CA LYS A 16 0.86 -0.74 -25.90
C LYS A 16 0.61 -1.69 -24.77
N SER A 17 -0.66 -1.90 -24.43
CA SER A 17 -1.04 -2.89 -23.42
C SER A 17 -2.31 -3.63 -23.77
N ALA A 18 -2.44 -4.82 -23.21
CA ALA A 18 -3.67 -5.61 -23.23
C ALA A 18 -4.03 -6.02 -21.79
N PRO A 19 -5.16 -5.50 -21.21
CA PRO A 19 -6.06 -4.50 -21.79
C PRO A 19 -5.40 -3.15 -22.09
N ALA A 20 -6.00 -2.39 -23.03
CA ALA A 20 -5.47 -1.09 -23.43
C ALA A 20 -5.56 -0.08 -22.27
N MET A 21 -4.47 0.66 -22.05
CA MET A 21 -4.37 1.68 -21.01
C MET A 21 -3.94 3.01 -21.63
N SER A 22 -4.49 4.10 -21.10
CA SER A 22 -4.02 5.45 -21.31
C SER A 22 -3.03 5.86 -20.22
N GLY A 23 -2.21 6.87 -20.51
CA GLY A 23 -1.22 7.40 -19.58
C GLY A 23 -0.45 8.55 -20.19
N THR A 24 0.45 9.11 -19.41
CA THR A 24 1.24 10.29 -19.77
C THR A 24 2.73 10.05 -19.56
N PHE A 25 3.56 10.77 -20.32
CA PHE A 25 5.00 10.78 -20.10
C PHE A 25 5.38 11.85 -19.08
N GLU A 26 6.18 11.45 -18.10
CA GLU A 26 6.76 12.34 -17.08
C GLU A 26 8.29 12.24 -17.10
N TRP A 27 8.97 13.38 -17.17
CA TRP A 27 10.42 13.45 -17.15
C TRP A 27 10.93 13.57 -15.71
N LEU A 28 11.67 12.57 -15.26
CA LEU A 28 12.32 12.59 -13.96
C LEU A 28 13.57 13.49 -13.97
N ASP A 29 14.28 13.51 -15.10
CA ASP A 29 15.46 14.34 -15.33
C ASP A 29 15.66 14.61 -16.84
N ASN A 30 16.88 15.01 -17.25
CA ASN A 30 17.21 15.30 -18.67
C ASN A 30 17.49 14.04 -19.51
N THR A 31 17.49 12.87 -18.91
CA THR A 31 17.86 11.59 -19.55
C THR A 31 16.83 10.50 -19.36
N THR A 32 15.94 10.67 -18.36
CA THR A 32 15.00 9.65 -17.90
C THR A 32 13.58 10.12 -18.05
N VAL A 33 12.79 9.38 -18.80
CA VAL A 33 11.35 9.57 -18.93
C VAL A 33 10.65 8.29 -18.44
N GLN A 34 9.57 8.47 -17.70
CA GLN A 34 8.65 7.40 -17.33
C GLN A 34 7.30 7.61 -18.02
N TRP A 35 6.62 6.52 -18.32
CA TRP A 35 5.23 6.55 -18.72
C TRP A 35 4.36 6.17 -17.51
N VAL A 36 3.44 7.05 -17.13
CA VAL A 36 2.58 6.90 -15.96
C VAL A 36 1.18 6.57 -16.45
N PRO A 37 0.61 5.40 -16.13
CA PRO A 37 -0.76 5.05 -16.48
C PRO A 37 -1.75 5.91 -15.68
N ASP A 38 -2.90 6.24 -16.27
CA ASP A 38 -3.95 7.04 -15.64
C ASP A 38 -4.65 6.33 -14.48
N ARG A 39 -4.47 5.02 -14.37
CA ARG A 39 -4.98 4.15 -13.29
C ARG A 39 -4.04 2.96 -13.08
N PHE A 40 -4.24 2.22 -12.00
CA PHE A 40 -3.50 0.97 -11.77
C PHE A 40 -3.68 -0.01 -12.94
N TRP A 41 -2.61 -0.74 -13.26
CA TRP A 41 -2.64 -1.80 -14.26
C TRP A 41 -3.64 -2.88 -13.84
N PRO A 42 -4.50 -3.37 -14.76
CA PRO A 42 -5.24 -4.60 -14.49
C PRO A 42 -4.28 -5.77 -14.25
N ALA A 43 -4.71 -6.74 -13.45
CA ALA A 43 -3.95 -7.96 -13.23
C ALA A 43 -3.60 -8.65 -14.57
N HIS A 44 -2.42 -9.27 -14.61
CA HIS A 44 -1.96 -10.10 -15.73
C HIS A 44 -1.94 -9.38 -17.10
N SER A 45 -1.85 -8.05 -17.10
CA SER A 45 -1.74 -7.25 -18.33
C SER A 45 -0.42 -7.52 -19.04
N THR A 46 -0.45 -7.57 -20.37
CA THR A 46 0.77 -7.53 -21.18
C THR A 46 1.05 -6.10 -21.59
N VAL A 47 2.27 -5.63 -21.37
CA VAL A 47 2.73 -4.27 -21.73
C VAL A 47 3.91 -4.36 -22.65
N ALA A 48 3.83 -3.76 -23.81
CA ALA A 48 4.90 -3.65 -24.79
C ALA A 48 5.35 -2.19 -24.90
N LEU A 49 6.65 -1.99 -24.87
CA LEU A 49 7.32 -0.70 -25.03
C LEU A 49 8.19 -0.75 -26.27
N SER A 50 8.14 0.28 -27.12
CA SER A 50 9.03 0.36 -28.28
C SER A 50 9.50 1.77 -28.55
N VAL A 51 10.70 1.88 -29.13
CA VAL A 51 11.30 3.10 -29.66
C VAL A 51 12.16 2.76 -30.87
N GLY A 52 11.80 3.26 -32.02
CA GLY A 52 12.48 2.89 -33.27
C GLY A 52 12.45 1.36 -33.50
N ASN A 53 13.62 0.74 -33.62
CA ASN A 53 13.77 -0.71 -33.82
C ASN A 53 13.96 -1.49 -32.50
N LEU A 54 13.93 -0.80 -31.35
CA LEU A 54 14.05 -1.45 -30.05
C LEU A 54 12.67 -1.70 -29.48
N SER A 55 12.45 -2.88 -28.94
CA SER A 55 11.21 -3.23 -28.23
C SER A 55 11.52 -4.12 -27.04
N THR A 56 10.67 -4.00 -26.02
CA THR A 56 10.63 -4.89 -24.86
C THR A 56 9.21 -5.06 -24.39
N ASP A 57 8.93 -6.14 -23.69
CA ASP A 57 7.63 -6.38 -23.11
C ASP A 57 7.77 -6.94 -21.69
N PHE A 58 6.70 -6.81 -20.90
CA PHE A 58 6.56 -7.42 -19.59
C PHE A 58 5.10 -7.74 -19.32
N LYS A 59 4.86 -8.56 -18.30
CA LYS A 59 3.52 -8.83 -17.76
C LYS A 59 3.41 -8.29 -16.34
N THR A 60 2.26 -7.68 -16.05
CA THR A 60 1.93 -7.33 -14.66
C THR A 60 1.59 -8.59 -13.86
N GLY A 61 1.82 -8.54 -12.57
CA GLY A 61 1.45 -9.62 -11.64
C GLY A 61 -0.05 -9.65 -11.32
N PRO A 62 -0.44 -10.41 -10.30
CA PRO A 62 -1.79 -10.36 -9.75
C PRO A 62 -2.08 -8.97 -9.18
N ALA A 63 -3.35 -8.58 -9.14
CA ALA A 63 -3.79 -7.36 -8.47
C ALA A 63 -3.94 -7.63 -6.97
N VAL A 64 -3.01 -7.14 -6.17
CA VAL A 64 -3.10 -7.21 -4.70
C VAL A 64 -3.64 -5.87 -4.19
N VAL A 65 -4.81 -5.89 -3.59
CA VAL A 65 -5.50 -4.69 -3.08
C VAL A 65 -5.72 -4.81 -1.58
N GLY A 66 -5.14 -3.89 -0.80
CA GLY A 66 -5.44 -3.74 0.62
C GLY A 66 -6.54 -2.70 0.82
N VAL A 67 -7.51 -2.98 1.70
CA VAL A 67 -8.57 -2.04 2.08
C VAL A 67 -8.62 -1.94 3.59
N ALA A 68 -8.31 -0.77 4.15
CA ALA A 68 -8.50 -0.45 5.54
C ALA A 68 -9.86 0.22 5.73
N ASP A 69 -10.73 -0.39 6.53
CA ASP A 69 -12.03 0.16 6.93
C ASP A 69 -11.93 0.66 8.36
N ILE A 70 -12.04 1.99 8.53
CA ILE A 70 -11.82 2.65 9.82
C ILE A 70 -12.96 2.32 10.79
N SER A 71 -14.20 2.27 10.31
CA SER A 71 -15.37 2.04 11.14
C SER A 71 -15.53 0.58 11.55
N ASP A 72 -15.18 -0.34 10.66
CA ASP A 72 -15.24 -1.79 10.93
C ASP A 72 -13.98 -2.31 11.65
N HIS A 73 -12.94 -1.48 11.78
CA HIS A 73 -11.64 -1.87 12.36
C HIS A 73 -11.01 -3.08 11.67
N THR A 74 -11.08 -3.11 10.33
CA THR A 74 -10.57 -4.21 9.52
C THR A 74 -9.56 -3.76 8.48
N PHE A 75 -8.69 -4.69 8.12
CA PHE A 75 -7.84 -4.60 6.93
C PHE A 75 -8.11 -5.82 6.06
N THR A 76 -8.71 -5.60 4.90
CA THR A 76 -9.04 -6.67 3.96
C THR A 76 -8.04 -6.71 2.82
N VAL A 77 -7.57 -7.88 2.45
CA VAL A 77 -6.72 -8.06 1.27
C VAL A 77 -7.46 -8.93 0.24
N ARG A 78 -7.40 -8.49 -1.02
CA ARG A 78 -7.91 -9.26 -2.16
C ARG A 78 -6.79 -9.44 -3.18
N ILE A 79 -6.66 -10.65 -3.68
CA ILE A 79 -5.76 -11.00 -4.80
C ILE A 79 -6.63 -11.40 -5.97
N ASP A 80 -6.53 -10.67 -7.09
CA ASP A 80 -7.39 -10.83 -8.28
C ASP A 80 -8.89 -10.78 -7.96
N GLY A 81 -9.27 -9.98 -6.97
CA GLY A 81 -10.65 -9.80 -6.54
C GLY A 81 -11.14 -10.84 -5.52
N VAL A 82 -10.36 -11.85 -5.19
CA VAL A 82 -10.68 -12.88 -4.19
C VAL A 82 -10.03 -12.54 -2.86
N GLY A 83 -10.76 -12.68 -1.75
CA GLY A 83 -10.22 -12.51 -0.41
C GLY A 83 -9.01 -13.43 -0.18
N ALA A 84 -7.94 -12.88 0.37
CA ALA A 84 -6.72 -13.62 0.66
C ALA A 84 -6.11 -13.15 1.97
N GLY A 85 -5.72 -14.09 2.83
CA GLY A 85 -5.18 -13.79 4.15
C GLY A 85 -4.72 -15.04 4.88
N PRO A 86 -4.14 -14.88 6.06
CA PRO A 86 -3.93 -16.01 6.96
C PRO A 86 -5.28 -16.59 7.39
N PRO A 87 -5.32 -17.86 7.80
CA PRO A 87 -6.55 -18.44 8.32
C PRO A 87 -7.10 -17.60 9.48
N PRO A 88 -8.41 -17.25 9.46
CA PRO A 88 -8.98 -16.45 10.54
C PRO A 88 -8.89 -17.17 11.88
N PRO A 89 -8.71 -16.44 12.99
CA PRO A 89 -8.70 -17.03 14.31
C PRO A 89 -10.05 -17.70 14.61
N ARG A 90 -10.01 -18.92 15.15
CA ARG A 90 -11.22 -19.69 15.53
C ARG A 90 -11.46 -19.64 17.04
N PRO A 91 -12.70 -19.48 17.47
CA PRO A 91 -13.90 -19.12 16.72
C PRO A 91 -13.98 -17.61 16.43
N ALA A 92 -14.58 -17.23 15.31
CA ALA A 92 -14.88 -15.84 15.02
C ALA A 92 -15.95 -15.33 16.02
N PRO A 93 -15.78 -14.11 16.60
CA PRO A 93 -16.78 -13.54 17.50
C PRO A 93 -18.12 -13.29 16.79
N HIS A 94 -19.22 -13.77 17.32
CA HIS A 94 -20.57 -13.69 16.73
C HIS A 94 -21.07 -12.26 16.47
N HIS A 95 -20.52 -11.25 17.13
CA HIS A 95 -20.93 -9.85 17.03
C HIS A 95 -20.07 -9.04 16.04
N ARG A 96 -19.20 -9.70 15.29
CA ARG A 96 -18.33 -9.06 14.30
C ARG A 96 -18.54 -9.73 12.93
N PRO A 97 -19.46 -9.20 12.09
CA PRO A 97 -19.97 -9.89 10.92
C PRO A 97 -18.90 -10.25 9.88
N HIS A 98 -17.79 -9.51 9.81
CA HIS A 98 -16.75 -9.74 8.83
C HIS A 98 -15.53 -10.52 9.38
N TRP A 99 -15.51 -10.79 10.68
CA TRP A 99 -14.45 -11.59 11.28
C TRP A 99 -14.63 -13.07 10.95
N GLY A 100 -13.66 -13.64 10.26
CA GLY A 100 -13.70 -15.02 9.81
C GLY A 100 -13.98 -15.17 8.31
N GLU A 101 -14.21 -14.06 7.59
CA GLU A 101 -14.16 -14.05 6.13
C GLU A 101 -12.70 -14.12 5.66
N GLU A 102 -12.48 -14.83 4.55
CA GLU A 102 -11.15 -14.96 3.97
C GLU A 102 -10.63 -13.59 3.50
N GLY A 103 -9.41 -13.26 3.92
CA GLY A 103 -8.77 -11.99 3.61
C GLY A 103 -9.11 -10.84 4.57
N VAL A 104 -10.00 -11.03 5.55
CA VAL A 104 -10.32 -9.99 6.55
C VAL A 104 -9.46 -10.18 7.80
N MET A 105 -8.66 -9.17 8.11
CA MET A 105 -7.77 -9.10 9.27
C MET A 105 -8.26 -8.05 10.25
N PRO A 106 -8.33 -8.35 11.56
CA PRO A 106 -8.56 -7.33 12.57
C PRO A 106 -7.48 -6.27 12.53
N ALA A 107 -7.86 -5.00 12.49
CA ALA A 107 -6.94 -3.89 12.42
C ALA A 107 -7.26 -2.79 13.44
N SER A 108 -6.31 -1.90 13.66
CA SER A 108 -6.51 -0.68 14.43
C SER A 108 -5.83 0.47 13.68
N MET A 109 -6.58 1.53 13.43
CA MET A 109 -6.13 2.71 12.72
C MET A 109 -5.90 3.89 13.67
N GLY A 110 -5.78 5.07 13.10
CA GLY A 110 -5.57 6.30 13.84
C GLY A 110 -6.73 6.65 14.76
N ARG A 111 -6.44 6.97 16.03
CA ARG A 111 -7.43 7.50 16.98
C ARG A 111 -7.94 8.88 16.53
N PRO A 112 -9.06 9.39 17.10
CA PRO A 112 -9.69 10.64 16.64
C PRO A 112 -8.76 11.86 16.58
N HIS A 113 -7.75 11.95 17.47
CA HIS A 113 -6.79 13.05 17.49
C HIS A 113 -5.70 12.93 16.39
N PHE A 114 -5.43 11.70 15.92
CA PHE A 114 -4.48 11.39 14.85
C PHE A 114 -5.13 10.44 13.83
N PRO A 115 -6.16 10.88 13.10
CA PRO A 115 -6.93 9.99 12.24
C PRO A 115 -6.08 9.45 11.07
N THR A 116 -6.36 8.23 10.65
CA THR A 116 -5.85 7.71 9.39
C THR A 116 -6.58 8.43 8.24
N PRO A 117 -5.89 9.16 7.36
CA PRO A 117 -6.59 9.89 6.31
C PRO A 117 -7.22 8.94 5.29
N VAL A 118 -8.50 9.14 5.00
CA VAL A 118 -9.22 8.44 3.94
C VAL A 118 -8.60 8.77 2.58
N GLY A 119 -8.49 7.77 1.71
CA GLY A 119 -7.94 7.96 0.36
C GLY A 119 -7.36 6.71 -0.26
N SER A 120 -6.85 6.87 -1.47
CA SER A 120 -6.13 5.82 -2.20
C SER A 120 -4.64 6.07 -2.11
N TYR A 121 -3.92 5.05 -1.71
CA TYR A 121 -2.48 5.04 -1.51
C TYR A 121 -1.83 3.97 -2.38
N THR A 122 -0.50 4.05 -2.46
CA THR A 122 0.32 3.06 -3.17
C THR A 122 1.44 2.62 -2.24
N VAL A 123 1.77 1.34 -2.24
CA VAL A 123 2.94 0.82 -1.52
C VAL A 123 4.21 1.43 -2.09
N LEU A 124 4.95 2.15 -1.26
CA LEU A 124 6.16 2.89 -1.64
C LEU A 124 7.45 2.16 -1.29
N SER A 125 7.49 1.50 -0.13
CA SER A 125 8.61 0.69 0.33
C SER A 125 8.13 -0.38 1.31
N LYS A 126 9.00 -1.38 1.54
CA LYS A 126 8.78 -2.48 2.49
C LYS A 126 10.06 -2.64 3.30
N GLU A 127 9.93 -2.58 4.62
CA GLU A 127 11.06 -2.70 5.54
C GLU A 127 10.76 -3.79 6.58
N ARG A 128 11.64 -4.81 6.66
CA ARG A 128 11.46 -5.93 7.60
C ARG A 128 11.36 -5.44 9.03
N SER A 129 12.16 -4.43 9.38
CA SER A 129 12.12 -3.74 10.65
C SER A 129 12.54 -2.29 10.46
N VAL A 130 11.84 -1.37 11.11
CA VAL A 130 12.13 0.06 11.08
C VAL A 130 11.85 0.68 12.45
N VAL A 131 12.60 1.71 12.82
CA VAL A 131 12.29 2.50 14.02
C VAL A 131 11.36 3.64 13.61
N MET A 132 10.11 3.58 14.07
CA MET A 132 9.18 4.70 13.93
C MET A 132 9.44 5.73 15.02
N ASP A 133 9.59 6.97 14.60
CA ASP A 133 9.91 8.10 15.45
C ASP A 133 8.91 9.22 15.18
N SER A 134 8.17 9.61 16.22
CA SER A 134 7.09 10.60 16.12
C SER A 134 7.57 11.98 15.66
N SER A 135 8.86 12.29 15.86
CA SER A 135 9.43 13.56 15.40
C SER A 135 9.40 13.70 13.88
N SER A 136 9.42 12.58 13.15
CA SER A 136 9.31 12.54 11.69
C SER A 136 7.94 12.99 11.17
N VAL A 137 6.91 12.99 12.02
CA VAL A 137 5.55 13.44 11.72
C VAL A 137 5.15 14.68 12.51
N GLY A 138 6.14 15.36 13.12
CA GLY A 138 5.95 16.64 13.79
C GLY A 138 5.56 16.57 15.27
N VAL A 139 5.57 15.39 15.89
CA VAL A 139 5.34 15.20 17.33
C VAL A 139 6.69 15.02 18.04
N PRO A 140 7.17 15.99 18.83
CA PRO A 140 8.45 15.88 19.54
C PRO A 140 8.47 14.68 20.49
N LEU A 141 9.65 14.05 20.66
CA LEU A 141 9.80 12.93 21.62
C LEU A 141 9.55 13.34 23.09
N THR A 142 9.61 14.63 23.39
CA THR A 142 9.30 15.20 24.71
C THR A 142 7.81 15.44 24.93
N ASP A 143 7.01 15.33 23.88
CA ASP A 143 5.56 15.42 23.95
C ASP A 143 4.99 14.16 24.64
N PRO A 144 3.90 14.26 25.44
CA PRO A 144 3.22 13.08 26.00
C PRO A 144 2.78 12.05 24.92
N GLU A 145 2.56 12.50 23.69
CA GLU A 145 2.25 11.69 22.52
C GLU A 145 3.49 11.26 21.71
N GLY A 146 4.69 11.65 22.18
CA GLY A 146 5.95 11.29 21.53
C GLY A 146 6.28 9.82 21.70
N TYR A 147 6.74 9.19 20.62
CA TYR A 147 7.16 7.78 20.64
C TYR A 147 8.38 7.55 19.76
N ARG A 148 9.14 6.53 20.15
CA ARG A 148 10.19 5.92 19.34
C ARG A 148 10.15 4.42 19.56
N VAL A 149 9.68 3.68 18.56
CA VAL A 149 9.38 2.25 18.69
C VAL A 149 9.87 1.48 17.46
N PRO A 150 10.55 0.35 17.64
CA PRO A 150 10.82 -0.57 16.55
C PRO A 150 9.53 -1.28 16.15
N VAL A 151 9.28 -1.35 14.86
CA VAL A 151 8.17 -2.09 14.27
C VAL A 151 8.67 -3.03 13.19
N ASP A 152 8.05 -4.19 13.09
CA ASP A 152 8.37 -5.18 12.09
C ASP A 152 7.32 -5.19 10.99
N TYR A 153 7.72 -5.74 9.82
CA TYR A 153 6.87 -5.90 8.65
C TYR A 153 6.19 -4.59 8.22
N ALA A 154 6.97 -3.52 8.15
CA ALA A 154 6.50 -2.19 7.83
C ALA A 154 6.34 -2.00 6.31
N VAL A 155 5.12 -1.77 5.87
CA VAL A 155 4.75 -1.44 4.49
C VAL A 155 4.38 0.03 4.43
N ARG A 156 5.25 0.84 3.83
CA ARG A 156 5.04 2.30 3.71
C ARG A 156 4.08 2.61 2.57
N ILE A 157 3.03 3.37 2.85
CA ILE A 157 2.00 3.72 1.86
C ILE A 157 1.87 5.24 1.63
N SER A 158 2.60 6.07 2.38
CA SER A 158 2.66 7.51 2.09
C SER A 158 4.04 8.10 2.39
N ARG A 159 4.37 9.20 1.70
CA ARG A 159 5.59 9.97 1.98
C ARG A 159 5.57 10.65 3.35
N ARG A 160 4.38 10.84 3.93
CA ARG A 160 4.17 11.46 5.26
C ARG A 160 4.27 10.47 6.42
N GLY A 161 4.70 9.23 6.18
CA GLY A 161 4.93 8.25 7.25
C GLY A 161 3.71 7.41 7.62
N LEU A 162 2.76 7.21 6.70
CA LEU A 162 1.68 6.25 6.89
C LEU A 162 2.16 4.85 6.51
N TYR A 163 1.95 3.88 7.40
CA TYR A 163 2.37 2.50 7.24
C TYR A 163 1.25 1.52 7.59
N VAL A 164 1.32 0.33 6.99
CA VAL A 164 0.70 -0.89 7.51
C VAL A 164 1.81 -1.69 8.17
N HIS A 165 1.66 -2.09 9.44
CA HIS A 165 2.75 -2.71 10.20
C HIS A 165 2.29 -3.62 11.35
N SER A 166 3.19 -4.44 11.86
CA SER A 166 2.99 -5.23 13.07
C SER A 166 2.90 -4.34 14.31
N ALA A 167 1.90 -4.58 15.15
CA ALA A 167 1.68 -3.87 16.40
C ALA A 167 1.34 -4.84 17.55
N PRO A 168 2.31 -5.60 18.08
CA PRO A 168 2.08 -6.57 19.14
C PRO A 168 1.54 -5.94 20.44
N TRP A 169 1.76 -4.65 20.64
CA TRP A 169 1.22 -3.90 21.80
C TRP A 169 -0.26 -3.56 21.68
N ALA A 170 -0.83 -3.63 20.47
CA ALA A 170 -2.21 -3.24 20.18
C ALA A 170 -3.17 -4.43 20.02
N LEU A 171 -2.75 -5.66 20.31
CA LEU A 171 -3.52 -6.89 20.06
C LEU A 171 -4.94 -6.86 20.63
N ASN A 172 -5.14 -6.21 21.80
CA ASN A 172 -6.46 -6.11 22.42
C ASN A 172 -7.36 -5.07 21.74
N SER A 173 -6.77 -4.15 20.97
CA SER A 173 -7.50 -3.09 20.26
C SER A 173 -7.80 -3.45 18.80
N LEU A 174 -7.08 -4.44 18.24
CA LEU A 174 -7.30 -4.87 16.85
C LEU A 174 -8.74 -5.33 16.65
N GLY A 175 -9.42 -4.75 15.66
CA GLY A 175 -10.81 -5.01 15.34
C GLY A 175 -11.81 -4.47 16.36
N VAL A 176 -11.38 -3.66 17.34
CA VAL A 176 -12.21 -3.15 18.43
C VAL A 176 -12.22 -1.63 18.46
N GLU A 177 -11.05 -1.01 18.34
CA GLU A 177 -10.87 0.43 18.47
C GLU A 177 -9.64 0.94 17.71
N ASN A 178 -9.66 2.21 17.38
CA ASN A 178 -8.58 2.89 16.69
C ASN A 178 -7.68 3.64 17.68
N VAL A 179 -6.43 3.16 17.87
CA VAL A 179 -5.52 3.65 18.93
C VAL A 179 -4.19 4.18 18.43
N SER A 180 -3.90 4.07 17.11
CA SER A 180 -2.61 4.48 16.56
C SER A 180 -2.50 6.01 16.37
N HIS A 181 -1.33 6.47 15.93
CA HIS A 181 -1.09 7.84 15.49
C HIS A 181 -1.33 8.03 13.98
N GLY A 182 -2.17 7.18 13.37
CA GLY A 182 -2.53 7.22 11.96
C GLY A 182 -2.16 5.97 11.18
N CYS A 183 -1.16 5.19 11.60
CA CYS A 183 -0.79 3.95 10.92
C CYS A 183 -1.86 2.87 11.06
N ILE A 184 -1.85 1.93 10.12
CA ILE A 184 -2.71 0.74 10.11
C ILE A 184 -1.95 -0.37 10.83
N SER A 185 -2.40 -0.70 12.03
CA SER A 185 -1.81 -1.70 12.91
C SER A 185 -2.47 -3.07 12.71
N LEU A 186 -1.66 -4.10 12.56
CA LEU A 186 -2.07 -5.49 12.40
C LEU A 186 -1.43 -6.37 13.48
N SER A 187 -1.93 -7.59 13.65
CA SER A 187 -1.23 -8.62 14.42
C SER A 187 0.12 -8.94 13.76
N PRO A 188 1.11 -9.47 14.51
CA PRO A 188 2.38 -9.88 13.93
C PRO A 188 2.22 -10.86 12.76
N ALA A 189 1.32 -11.83 12.89
CA ALA A 189 1.08 -12.85 11.86
C ALA A 189 0.43 -12.24 10.60
N ASP A 190 -0.57 -11.36 10.76
CA ASP A 190 -1.25 -10.69 9.66
C ASP A 190 -0.32 -9.71 8.93
N ALA A 191 0.48 -8.96 9.71
CA ALA A 191 1.46 -8.04 9.15
C ALA A 191 2.57 -8.77 8.36
N GLU A 192 3.07 -9.90 8.87
CA GLU A 192 4.03 -10.75 8.16
C GLU A 192 3.44 -11.28 6.86
N TRP A 193 2.21 -11.80 6.92
CA TRP A 193 1.53 -12.31 5.73
C TRP A 193 1.34 -11.21 4.68
N TYR A 194 0.79 -10.05 5.08
CA TYR A 194 0.60 -8.92 4.17
C TYR A 194 1.91 -8.41 3.59
N PHE A 195 2.93 -8.26 4.43
CA PHE A 195 4.27 -7.88 3.99
C PHE A 195 4.83 -8.80 2.91
N ASN A 196 4.61 -10.11 3.02
CA ASN A 196 5.09 -11.07 2.03
C ASN A 196 4.24 -11.08 0.74
N ALA A 197 2.94 -10.84 0.86
CA ALA A 197 2.00 -10.87 -0.27
C ALA A 197 2.06 -9.60 -1.15
N VAL A 198 2.24 -8.42 -0.55
CA VAL A 198 2.14 -7.14 -1.25
C VAL A 198 3.45 -6.76 -1.94
N HIS A 199 3.36 -6.01 -3.05
CA HIS A 199 4.52 -5.48 -3.79
C HIS A 199 4.50 -3.95 -3.84
N ILE A 200 5.67 -3.36 -4.10
CA ILE A 200 5.77 -1.91 -4.38
C ILE A 200 4.93 -1.61 -5.62
N GLY A 201 4.07 -0.59 -5.52
CA GLY A 201 3.12 -0.21 -6.56
C GLY A 201 1.70 -0.70 -6.31
N ASP A 202 1.47 -1.69 -5.44
CA ASP A 202 0.13 -2.19 -5.14
C ASP A 202 -0.73 -1.14 -4.40
N PRO A 203 -2.04 -1.08 -4.68
CA PRO A 203 -2.94 -0.12 -4.06
C PRO A 203 -3.33 -0.50 -2.63
N VAL A 204 -3.46 0.55 -1.80
CA VAL A 204 -4.09 0.48 -0.48
C VAL A 204 -5.15 1.56 -0.40
N ILE A 205 -6.38 1.16 -0.09
CA ILE A 205 -7.52 2.06 0.05
C ILE A 205 -7.84 2.20 1.53
N VAL A 206 -7.99 3.43 2.01
CA VAL A 206 -8.50 3.74 3.34
C VAL A 206 -9.89 4.34 3.18
N GLN A 207 -10.86 3.75 3.86
CA GLN A 207 -12.27 4.16 3.83
C GLN A 207 -12.87 4.19 5.25
N GLU A 208 -14.06 4.80 5.36
CA GLU A 208 -14.90 4.77 6.57
C GLU A 208 -15.98 3.72 6.47
#